data_e6c2d1f674d40232db151dc5ea92d348
#
_entry.id   e6c2d1f674d40232db151dc5ea92d348
#
_cell.length_a   1.000
_cell.length_b   1.000
_cell.length_c   1.000
_cell.angle_alpha   90.00
_cell.angle_beta   90.00
_cell.angle_gamma   90.00
#
_symmetry.space_group_name_H-M   'P 1'
#
loop_
_entity.id
_entity.type
_entity.pdbx_description
1 polymer ?
#
loop_
_entity_poly.entity_id
_entity_poly.type
_entity_poly.pdbx_seq_one_letter_code
_entity_poly.pdbx_strand_id
1 'polypeptide(L)'
;MAQWVSIPTSEYMKAMEEVQQVTNFETSYSYTSHYTFTDQITADTLEEADGYLIYNAKSQLLNFHQINFTGVQTKDFLILCDTANQQILIQKPTISQFDNSQALKIPEEFQDEYRIKKCIENDLTKYEITLPEGSDYVRIQMIVNKKKQIINYQLVSGTTVQLDPFQDENKVLPIMNVSIGNYEYGSQVEKKRIRTPQDFFSDSNLQIANSRFAEYEIIDLRNNQ
;
A
#
# COMPACT_ATOMS: atom_id res chain seq x y z
N MET A 1 -0.08 -15.55 -28.19
CA MET A 1 0.82 -15.18 -27.08
C MET A 1 0.77 -13.67 -26.92
N ALA A 2 0.54 -13.21 -25.72
CA ALA A 2 0.57 -11.77 -25.45
C ALA A 2 2.00 -11.24 -25.58
N GLN A 3 2.16 -10.13 -26.30
CA GLN A 3 3.47 -9.55 -26.59
C GLN A 3 3.76 -8.37 -25.67
N TRP A 4 4.92 -8.37 -25.04
CA TRP A 4 5.42 -7.23 -24.30
C TRP A 4 6.00 -6.17 -25.23
N VAL A 5 5.59 -4.93 -25.07
CA VAL A 5 6.04 -3.76 -25.84
C VAL A 5 6.61 -2.73 -24.89
N SER A 6 7.78 -2.18 -25.21
CA SER A 6 8.33 -1.03 -24.47
C SER A 6 7.49 0.21 -24.75
N ILE A 7 7.14 0.93 -23.69
CA ILE A 7 6.38 2.18 -23.77
C ILE A 7 7.15 3.32 -23.10
N PRO A 8 6.93 4.58 -23.54
CA PRO A 8 7.51 5.74 -22.84
C PRO A 8 6.87 5.93 -21.47
N THR A 9 7.64 6.50 -20.55
CA THR A 9 7.18 6.81 -19.18
C THR A 9 5.93 7.70 -19.17
N SER A 10 5.80 8.62 -20.12
CA SER A 10 4.62 9.48 -20.26
C SER A 10 3.33 8.70 -20.55
N GLU A 11 3.40 7.62 -21.34
CA GLU A 11 2.23 6.75 -21.58
C GLU A 11 1.81 6.01 -20.32
N TYR A 12 2.80 5.51 -19.56
CA TYR A 12 2.56 4.86 -18.28
C TYR A 12 1.94 5.84 -17.27
N MET A 13 2.50 7.04 -17.13
CA MET A 13 2.00 8.06 -16.19
C MET A 13 0.54 8.43 -16.48
N LYS A 14 0.19 8.60 -17.77
CA LYS A 14 -1.20 8.85 -18.16
C LYS A 14 -2.12 7.69 -17.78
N ALA A 15 -1.68 6.44 -17.94
CA ALA A 15 -2.47 5.29 -17.51
C ALA A 15 -2.65 5.25 -15.98
N MET A 16 -1.64 5.68 -15.21
CA MET A 16 -1.74 5.77 -13.75
C MET A 16 -2.68 6.89 -13.29
N GLU A 17 -2.77 7.99 -14.01
CA GLU A 17 -3.79 9.02 -13.76
C GLU A 17 -5.21 8.45 -13.91
N GLU A 18 -5.46 7.61 -14.93
CA GLU A 18 -6.76 6.93 -15.09
C GLU A 18 -7.05 5.96 -13.93
N VAL A 19 -6.04 5.26 -13.42
CA VAL A 19 -6.16 4.38 -12.24
C VAL A 19 -6.49 5.21 -11.00
N GLN A 20 -5.85 6.36 -10.80
CA GLN A 20 -6.12 7.25 -9.68
C GLN A 20 -7.55 7.77 -9.65
N GLN A 21 -8.13 8.04 -10.81
CA GLN A 21 -9.51 8.53 -10.90
C GLN A 21 -10.52 7.55 -10.31
N VAL A 22 -10.22 6.25 -10.31
CA VAL A 22 -11.10 5.20 -9.78
C VAL A 22 -11.10 5.15 -8.25
N THR A 23 -10.00 5.58 -7.63
CA THR A 23 -9.82 5.64 -6.17
C THR A 23 -9.63 7.08 -5.68
N ASN A 24 -10.28 8.05 -6.32
CA ASN A 24 -10.25 9.43 -5.88
C ASN A 24 -11.01 9.62 -4.56
N PHE A 25 -10.64 10.66 -3.79
CA PHE A 25 -11.27 10.95 -2.50
C PHE A 25 -12.62 11.68 -2.62
N GLU A 26 -13.21 11.76 -3.80
CA GLU A 26 -14.55 12.30 -4.00
C GLU A 26 -15.64 11.25 -3.78
N THR A 27 -15.32 9.97 -3.94
CA THR A 27 -16.24 8.86 -3.80
C THR A 27 -15.76 7.88 -2.74
N SER A 28 -16.69 7.42 -1.89
CA SER A 28 -16.38 6.34 -0.94
C SER A 28 -16.03 5.06 -1.68
N TYR A 29 -14.93 4.42 -1.29
CA TYR A 29 -14.50 3.15 -1.88
C TYR A 29 -13.85 2.23 -0.84
N SER A 30 -13.84 0.94 -1.13
CA SER A 30 -13.12 -0.05 -0.34
C SER A 30 -12.61 -1.18 -1.20
N TYR A 31 -11.60 -1.87 -0.72
CA TYR A 31 -11.08 -3.11 -1.29
C TYR A 31 -10.44 -3.98 -0.19
N THR A 32 -10.26 -5.25 -0.51
CA THR A 32 -9.43 -6.18 0.28
C THR A 32 -8.13 -6.43 -0.45
N SER A 33 -7.08 -6.76 0.31
CA SER A 33 -5.77 -7.14 -0.21
C SER A 33 -5.30 -8.42 0.47
N HIS A 34 -4.54 -9.21 -0.27
CA HIS A 34 -3.83 -10.38 0.24
C HIS A 34 -2.35 -10.24 -0.13
N TYR A 35 -1.50 -10.24 0.88
CA TYR A 35 -0.05 -10.08 0.78
C TYR A 35 0.61 -11.45 0.91
N THR A 36 1.55 -11.75 0.02
CA THR A 36 2.41 -12.93 0.11
C THR A 36 3.85 -12.50 -0.06
N PHE A 37 4.69 -12.82 0.90
CA PHE A 37 6.13 -12.63 0.82
C PHE A 37 6.78 -13.96 0.49
N THR A 38 7.62 -13.99 -0.54
CA THR A 38 8.34 -15.17 -0.98
C THR A 38 9.83 -14.86 -1.14
N ASP A 39 10.69 -15.84 -0.93
CA ASP A 39 12.09 -15.72 -1.27
C ASP A 39 12.31 -15.98 -2.77
N GLN A 40 13.06 -15.13 -3.46
CA GLN A 40 13.37 -15.31 -4.88
C GLN A 40 14.25 -16.54 -5.16
N ILE A 41 15.04 -16.96 -4.18
CA ILE A 41 16.05 -18.02 -4.34
C ILE A 41 15.41 -19.38 -4.14
N THR A 42 14.66 -19.56 -3.05
CA THR A 42 14.06 -20.85 -2.70
C THR A 42 12.61 -21.00 -3.17
N ALA A 43 11.96 -19.90 -3.50
CA ALA A 43 10.53 -19.77 -3.78
C ALA A 43 9.62 -20.13 -2.59
N ASP A 44 10.19 -20.21 -1.38
CA ASP A 44 9.43 -20.46 -0.17
C ASP A 44 8.58 -19.26 0.21
N THR A 45 7.38 -19.52 0.71
CA THR A 45 6.54 -18.48 1.31
C THR A 45 7.08 -18.17 2.70
N LEU A 46 7.44 -16.88 2.90
CA LEU A 46 7.98 -16.39 4.17
C LEU A 46 6.86 -15.92 5.10
N GLU A 47 5.88 -15.24 4.54
CA GLU A 47 4.76 -14.67 5.28
C GLU A 47 3.56 -14.45 4.36
N GLU A 48 2.36 -14.57 4.93
CA GLU A 48 1.09 -14.21 4.29
C GLU A 48 0.26 -13.35 5.24
N ALA A 49 -0.44 -12.37 4.70
CA ALA A 49 -1.32 -11.51 5.48
C ALA A 49 -2.48 -10.99 4.64
N ASP A 50 -3.62 -10.83 5.28
CA ASP A 50 -4.77 -10.15 4.70
C ASP A 50 -4.81 -8.68 5.10
N GLY A 51 -5.38 -7.86 4.23
CA GLY A 51 -5.54 -6.44 4.47
C GLY A 51 -6.83 -5.90 3.88
N TYR A 52 -7.12 -4.66 4.21
CA TYR A 52 -8.21 -3.91 3.61
C TYR A 52 -7.94 -2.41 3.63
N LEU A 53 -8.61 -1.70 2.75
CA LEU A 53 -8.73 -0.26 2.78
C LEU A 53 -10.20 0.14 2.62
N ILE A 54 -10.65 1.10 3.43
CA ILE A 54 -12.00 1.66 3.38
C ILE A 54 -11.86 3.18 3.48
N TYR A 55 -12.25 3.89 2.44
CA TYR A 55 -12.40 5.34 2.47
C TYR A 55 -13.86 5.72 2.45
N ASN A 56 -14.27 6.54 3.40
CA ASN A 56 -15.62 7.10 3.48
C ASN A 56 -15.57 8.60 3.19
N ALA A 57 -16.04 8.99 2.00
CA ALA A 57 -16.01 10.38 1.54
C ALA A 57 -16.86 11.30 2.40
N LYS A 58 -17.98 10.79 2.97
CA LYS A 58 -18.90 11.60 3.78
C LYS A 58 -18.29 12.02 5.12
N SER A 59 -17.55 11.10 5.77
CA SER A 59 -16.87 11.38 7.05
C SER A 59 -15.41 11.81 6.84
N GLN A 60 -14.87 11.74 5.63
CA GLN A 60 -13.46 11.97 5.29
C GLN A 60 -12.51 11.12 6.14
N LEU A 61 -12.90 9.87 6.38
CA LEU A 61 -12.12 8.90 7.15
C LEU A 61 -11.58 7.81 6.22
N LEU A 62 -10.29 7.55 6.34
CA LEU A 62 -9.61 6.42 5.73
C LEU A 62 -9.27 5.40 6.81
N ASN A 63 -9.73 4.18 6.65
CA ASN A 63 -9.37 3.04 7.49
C ASN A 63 -8.60 2.04 6.66
N PHE A 64 -7.58 1.44 7.25
CA PHE A 64 -6.81 0.39 6.59
C PHE A 64 -6.28 -0.61 7.61
N HIS A 65 -6.00 -1.78 7.08
CA HIS A 65 -5.22 -2.82 7.74
C HIS A 65 -4.26 -3.39 6.70
N GLN A 66 -2.99 -3.48 7.05
CA GLN A 66 -1.94 -4.03 6.20
C GLN A 66 -0.94 -4.76 7.08
N ILE A 67 -0.80 -6.06 6.90
CA ILE A 67 0.16 -6.87 7.67
C ILE A 67 -0.02 -6.63 9.18
N ASN A 68 0.94 -5.98 9.82
CA ASN A 68 0.93 -5.69 11.27
C ASN A 68 0.36 -4.30 11.62
N PHE A 69 -0.02 -3.50 10.61
CA PHE A 69 -0.49 -2.15 10.81
C PHE A 69 -2.00 -2.03 10.66
N THR A 70 -2.62 -1.37 11.60
CA THR A 70 -4.00 -0.92 11.49
C THR A 70 -4.03 0.58 11.67
N GLY A 71 -4.76 1.31 10.83
CA GLY A 71 -4.76 2.75 10.93
C GLY A 71 -6.08 3.42 10.62
N VAL A 72 -6.15 4.66 11.07
CA VAL A 72 -7.20 5.63 10.78
C VAL A 72 -6.57 6.94 10.40
N GLN A 73 -6.93 7.46 9.23
CA GLN A 73 -6.56 8.80 8.83
C GLN A 73 -7.80 9.69 8.79
N THR A 74 -7.67 10.85 9.41
CA THR A 74 -8.60 11.97 9.35
C THR A 74 -7.99 13.09 8.50
N LYS A 75 -8.67 14.22 8.37
CA LYS A 75 -8.11 15.43 7.76
C LYS A 75 -6.96 16.04 8.57
N ASP A 76 -6.91 15.79 9.88
CA ASP A 76 -6.01 16.46 10.82
C ASP A 76 -4.80 15.60 11.22
N PHE A 77 -4.93 14.27 11.20
CA PHE A 77 -3.87 13.36 11.60
C PHE A 77 -4.09 11.93 11.08
N LEU A 78 -3.03 11.16 11.12
CA LEU A 78 -2.99 9.72 10.89
C LEU A 78 -2.59 9.01 12.18
N ILE A 79 -3.38 8.02 12.58
CA ILE A 79 -3.08 7.09 13.67
C ILE A 79 -2.67 5.76 13.02
N LEU A 80 -1.48 5.27 13.37
CA LEU A 80 -0.97 3.95 13.00
C LEU A 80 -0.78 3.12 14.26
N CYS A 81 -1.48 2.01 14.36
CA CYS A 81 -1.28 1.03 15.41
C CYS A 81 -0.44 -0.13 14.86
N ASP A 82 0.80 -0.22 15.33
CA ASP A 82 1.71 -1.33 15.08
C ASP A 82 1.51 -2.38 16.15
N THR A 83 0.90 -3.51 15.77
CA THR A 83 0.60 -4.58 16.72
C THR A 83 1.82 -5.47 17.03
N ALA A 84 2.82 -5.49 16.16
CA ALA A 84 4.04 -6.26 16.36
C ALA A 84 4.95 -5.60 17.40
N ASN A 85 5.10 -4.28 17.32
CA ASN A 85 5.93 -3.51 18.23
C ASN A 85 5.17 -2.89 19.40
N GLN A 86 3.86 -3.11 19.50
CA GLN A 86 2.99 -2.52 20.51
C GLN A 86 3.11 -0.98 20.58
N GLN A 87 3.04 -0.33 19.44
CA GLN A 87 3.18 1.12 19.31
C GLN A 87 1.96 1.74 18.63
N ILE A 88 1.59 2.95 19.06
CA ILE A 88 0.64 3.81 18.39
C ILE A 88 1.36 5.09 17.96
N LEU A 89 1.52 5.26 16.66
CA LEU A 89 2.12 6.44 16.06
C LEU A 89 1.03 7.43 15.68
N ILE A 90 1.20 8.69 16.04
CA ILE A 90 0.32 9.77 15.63
C ILE A 90 1.16 10.75 14.80
N GLN A 91 0.76 10.98 13.58
CA GLN A 91 1.50 11.87 12.68
C GLN A 91 0.57 12.73 11.83
N LYS A 92 1.13 13.68 11.10
CA LYS A 92 0.37 14.46 10.10
C LYS A 92 -0.23 13.53 9.05
N PRO A 93 -1.40 13.87 8.50
CA PRO A 93 -2.01 13.03 7.48
C PRO A 93 -1.12 12.97 6.24
N THR A 94 -0.87 11.77 5.78
CA THR A 94 -0.14 11.50 4.54
C THR A 94 -1.06 10.75 3.59
N ILE A 95 -1.85 11.48 2.83
CA ILE A 95 -2.77 10.91 1.82
C ILE A 95 -2.02 9.98 0.87
N SER A 96 -0.76 10.29 0.57
CA SER A 96 0.07 9.54 -0.37
C SER A 96 0.48 8.13 0.07
N GLN A 97 0.52 7.83 1.36
CA GLN A 97 1.01 6.51 1.83
C GLN A 97 0.02 5.37 1.57
N PHE A 98 -1.26 5.67 1.37
CA PHE A 98 -2.31 4.66 1.16
C PHE A 98 -2.93 4.70 -0.24
N ASP A 99 -2.55 5.68 -1.03
CA ASP A 99 -2.86 5.70 -2.45
C ASP A 99 -1.81 4.86 -3.18
N ASN A 100 -2.13 3.57 -3.38
CA ASN A 100 -1.28 2.64 -4.13
C ASN A 100 -0.86 3.20 -5.50
N SER A 101 -1.61 4.16 -6.06
CA SER A 101 -1.28 4.81 -7.31
C SER A 101 -0.17 5.85 -7.18
N GLN A 102 -0.02 6.48 -5.99
CA GLN A 102 1.07 7.43 -5.76
C GLN A 102 2.43 6.72 -5.58
N ALA A 103 2.43 5.54 -4.96
CA ALA A 103 3.63 4.71 -4.86
C ALA A 103 4.17 4.26 -6.23
N LEU A 104 3.34 4.38 -7.28
CA LEU A 104 3.67 3.99 -8.64
C LEU A 104 3.95 5.18 -9.56
N LYS A 105 3.94 6.41 -9.03
CA LYS A 105 4.38 7.59 -9.79
C LYS A 105 5.90 7.64 -9.88
N ILE A 106 6.36 7.84 -11.09
CA ILE A 106 7.79 8.03 -11.36
C ILE A 106 8.05 9.54 -11.31
N PRO A 107 8.94 10.03 -10.41
CA PRO A 107 9.31 11.44 -10.36
C PRO A 107 9.86 11.91 -11.72
N GLU A 108 9.54 13.15 -12.10
CA GLU A 108 9.90 13.69 -13.41
C GLU A 108 11.41 13.64 -13.67
N GLU A 109 12.21 13.89 -12.64
CA GLU A 109 13.65 13.89 -12.71
C GLU A 109 14.29 12.52 -12.99
N PHE A 110 13.55 11.42 -12.76
CA PHE A 110 14.05 10.05 -12.95
C PHE A 110 13.38 9.31 -14.12
N GLN A 111 12.51 9.95 -14.89
CA GLN A 111 11.71 9.28 -15.92
C GLN A 111 12.53 8.56 -16.99
N ASP A 112 13.70 9.06 -17.32
CA ASP A 112 14.60 8.46 -18.32
C ASP A 112 15.37 7.23 -17.80
N GLU A 113 15.41 7.03 -16.50
CA GLU A 113 16.11 5.92 -15.86
C GLU A 113 15.25 4.65 -15.77
N TYR A 114 13.93 4.80 -15.88
CA TYR A 114 12.98 3.71 -15.80
C TYR A 114 12.76 3.05 -17.16
N ARG A 115 12.67 1.73 -17.18
CA ARG A 115 12.30 0.97 -18.38
C ARG A 115 10.95 0.33 -18.15
N ILE A 116 9.99 0.67 -19.00
CA ILE A 116 8.60 0.24 -18.83
C ILE A 116 8.19 -0.59 -20.04
N LYS A 117 7.61 -1.76 -19.74
CA LYS A 117 6.97 -2.61 -20.73
C LYS A 117 5.50 -2.77 -20.40
N LYS A 118 4.69 -2.92 -21.44
CA LYS A 118 3.24 -3.12 -21.36
C LYS A 118 2.86 -4.35 -22.15
N CYS A 119 1.90 -5.10 -21.64
CA CYS A 119 1.29 -6.23 -22.33
C CYS A 119 -0.21 -6.18 -22.08
N ILE A 120 -1.02 -6.44 -23.11
CA ILE A 120 -2.48 -6.53 -22.99
C ILE A 120 -2.89 -7.97 -23.28
N GLU A 121 -3.61 -8.58 -22.37
CA GLU A 121 -4.08 -9.96 -22.47
C GLU A 121 -5.41 -10.14 -21.72
N ASN A 122 -6.43 -10.68 -22.39
CA ASN A 122 -7.74 -11.00 -21.77
C ASN A 122 -8.35 -9.85 -20.95
N ASP A 123 -8.43 -8.64 -21.54
CA ASP A 123 -8.93 -7.42 -20.87
C ASP A 123 -8.10 -6.95 -19.66
N LEU A 124 -6.91 -7.50 -19.46
CA LEU A 124 -5.95 -7.07 -18.45
C LEU A 124 -4.81 -6.31 -19.11
N THR A 125 -4.39 -5.22 -18.49
CA THR A 125 -3.17 -4.51 -18.84
C THR A 125 -2.12 -4.82 -17.79
N LYS A 126 -1.00 -5.40 -18.22
CA LYS A 126 0.15 -5.71 -17.37
C LYS A 126 1.24 -4.70 -17.66
N TYR A 127 1.83 -4.15 -16.60
CA TYR A 127 3.00 -3.30 -16.66
C TYR A 127 4.17 -3.98 -15.96
N GLU A 128 5.35 -3.89 -16.54
CA GLU A 128 6.62 -4.26 -15.90
C GLU A 128 7.51 -3.03 -15.91
N ILE A 129 7.96 -2.62 -14.75
CA ILE A 129 8.78 -1.44 -14.52
C ILE A 129 10.10 -1.93 -13.95
N THR A 130 11.19 -1.70 -14.67
CA THR A 130 12.54 -1.89 -14.15
C THR A 130 13.02 -0.57 -13.56
N LEU A 131 13.47 -0.60 -12.32
CA LEU A 131 13.94 0.57 -11.59
C LEU A 131 15.43 0.82 -11.84
N PRO A 132 15.90 2.05 -11.58
CA PRO A 132 17.32 2.40 -11.65
C PRO A 132 18.18 1.54 -10.70
N GLU A 133 19.46 1.39 -11.04
CA GLU A 133 20.43 0.73 -10.19
C GLU A 133 20.57 1.46 -8.85
N GLY A 134 20.62 0.71 -7.74
CA GLY A 134 20.67 1.26 -6.38
C GLY A 134 19.30 1.53 -5.74
N SER A 135 18.21 1.28 -6.46
CA SER A 135 16.86 1.30 -5.86
C SER A 135 16.64 0.11 -4.92
N ASP A 136 15.80 0.29 -3.89
CA ASP A 136 15.42 -0.80 -2.96
C ASP A 136 14.74 -1.96 -3.69
N TYR A 137 14.03 -1.66 -4.77
CA TYR A 137 13.40 -2.62 -5.65
C TYR A 137 14.06 -2.57 -7.04
N VAL A 138 14.23 -3.72 -7.67
CA VAL A 138 14.75 -3.82 -9.05
C VAL A 138 13.64 -3.87 -10.08
N ARG A 139 12.44 -4.34 -9.68
CA ARG A 139 11.32 -4.49 -10.59
C ARG A 139 9.98 -4.36 -9.86
N ILE A 140 9.05 -3.71 -10.53
CA ILE A 140 7.63 -3.67 -10.16
C ILE A 140 6.84 -4.28 -11.31
N GLN A 141 5.94 -5.21 -11.00
CA GLN A 141 4.92 -5.66 -11.96
C GLN A 141 3.55 -5.27 -11.44
N MET A 142 2.65 -4.85 -12.31
CA MET A 142 1.31 -4.43 -11.95
C MET A 142 0.31 -4.93 -12.98
N ILE A 143 -0.85 -5.36 -12.51
CA ILE A 143 -1.97 -5.79 -13.35
C ILE A 143 -3.17 -4.89 -13.08
N VAL A 144 -3.68 -4.28 -14.14
CA VAL A 144 -4.84 -3.38 -14.12
C VAL A 144 -5.95 -4.01 -14.96
N ASN A 145 -7.16 -4.07 -14.43
CA ASN A 145 -8.33 -4.57 -15.15
C ASN A 145 -8.94 -3.48 -16.06
N LYS A 146 -9.95 -3.87 -16.86
CA LYS A 146 -10.66 -2.94 -17.75
C LYS A 146 -11.40 -1.80 -17.05
N LYS A 147 -11.67 -1.93 -15.74
CA LYS A 147 -12.26 -0.88 -14.91
C LYS A 147 -11.20 0.07 -14.32
N LYS A 148 -9.94 -0.04 -14.75
CA LYS A 148 -8.81 0.75 -14.24
C LYS A 148 -8.49 0.50 -12.76
N GLN A 149 -8.85 -0.67 -12.23
CA GLN A 149 -8.54 -1.09 -10.87
C GLN A 149 -7.25 -1.91 -10.90
N ILE A 150 -6.32 -1.64 -10.00
CA ILE A 150 -5.17 -2.52 -9.76
C ILE A 150 -5.69 -3.77 -9.07
N ILE A 151 -5.49 -4.93 -9.70
CA ILE A 151 -5.92 -6.21 -9.14
C ILE A 151 -4.75 -7.05 -8.61
N ASN A 152 -3.54 -6.71 -9.01
CA ASN A 152 -2.33 -7.33 -8.50
C ASN A 152 -1.14 -6.39 -8.70
N TYR A 153 -0.20 -6.41 -7.76
CA TYR A 153 1.14 -5.88 -7.98
C TYR A 153 2.18 -6.74 -7.27
N GLN A 154 3.39 -6.73 -7.81
CA GLN A 154 4.54 -7.44 -7.28
C GLN A 154 5.72 -6.48 -7.17
N LEU A 155 6.37 -6.45 -6.01
CA LEU A 155 7.61 -5.74 -5.77
C LEU A 155 8.73 -6.77 -5.62
N VAL A 156 9.75 -6.65 -6.46
CA VAL A 156 10.93 -7.52 -6.43
C VAL A 156 12.07 -6.75 -5.81
N SER A 157 12.51 -7.15 -4.63
CA SER A 157 13.62 -6.48 -3.93
C SER A 157 14.94 -6.62 -4.68
N GLY A 158 15.74 -5.56 -4.65
CA GLY A 158 17.13 -5.55 -5.12
C GLY A 158 18.13 -5.83 -3.99
N THR A 159 17.66 -5.83 -2.75
CA THR A 159 18.50 -6.00 -1.57
C THR A 159 18.07 -7.21 -0.75
N THR A 160 19.03 -7.91 -0.19
CA THR A 160 18.75 -9.03 0.72
C THR A 160 18.33 -8.50 2.08
N VAL A 161 17.34 -9.16 2.68
CA VAL A 161 16.88 -8.93 4.05
C VAL A 161 17.33 -10.08 4.92
N GLN A 162 17.81 -9.78 6.11
CA GLN A 162 18.19 -10.76 7.11
C GLN A 162 16.97 -11.07 7.98
N LEU A 163 16.48 -12.31 7.94
CA LEU A 163 15.30 -12.73 8.72
C LEU A 163 15.61 -12.91 10.20
N ASP A 164 16.83 -13.31 10.53
CA ASP A 164 17.30 -13.47 11.91
C ASP A 164 18.58 -12.64 12.10
N PRO A 165 18.56 -11.58 12.94
CA PRO A 165 19.70 -10.71 13.15
C PRO A 165 20.92 -11.45 13.77
N PHE A 166 20.74 -12.66 14.27
CA PHE A 166 21.79 -13.46 14.90
C PHE A 166 22.34 -14.59 14.00
N GLN A 167 21.79 -14.74 12.78
CA GLN A 167 22.22 -15.78 11.82
C GLN A 167 22.54 -15.15 10.46
N ASP A 168 23.80 -14.92 10.20
CA ASP A 168 24.29 -14.31 8.93
C ASP A 168 23.93 -15.13 7.67
N GLU A 169 23.59 -16.40 7.82
CA GLU A 169 23.30 -17.32 6.70
C GLU A 169 21.85 -17.22 6.21
N ASN A 170 20.93 -16.59 6.98
CA ASN A 170 19.51 -16.50 6.65
C ASN A 170 19.17 -15.19 5.91
N LYS A 171 19.88 -14.91 4.82
CA LYS A 171 19.56 -13.79 3.94
C LYS A 171 18.59 -14.25 2.85
N VAL A 172 17.48 -13.54 2.73
CA VAL A 172 16.48 -13.76 1.69
C VAL A 172 16.42 -12.56 0.76
N LEU A 173 16.04 -12.79 -0.47
CA LEU A 173 15.75 -11.75 -1.45
C LEU A 173 14.23 -11.70 -1.66
N PRO A 174 13.51 -10.83 -0.94
CA PRO A 174 12.07 -10.92 -0.88
C PRO A 174 11.38 -10.44 -2.16
N ILE A 175 10.30 -11.15 -2.51
CA ILE A 175 9.28 -10.69 -3.44
C ILE A 175 8.00 -10.49 -2.63
N MET A 176 7.43 -9.29 -2.70
CA MET A 176 6.09 -9.03 -2.18
C MET A 176 5.09 -9.09 -3.31
N ASN A 177 4.12 -9.99 -3.22
CA ASN A 177 2.97 -10.04 -4.10
C ASN A 177 1.75 -9.51 -3.35
N VAL A 178 0.95 -8.67 -4.00
CA VAL A 178 -0.29 -8.16 -3.43
C VAL A 178 -1.42 -8.36 -4.42
N SER A 179 -2.37 -9.20 -4.06
CA SER A 179 -3.63 -9.37 -4.78
C SER A 179 -4.68 -8.45 -4.18
N ILE A 180 -5.38 -7.69 -5.02
CA ILE A 180 -6.41 -6.73 -4.60
C ILE A 180 -7.74 -7.16 -5.21
N GLY A 181 -8.78 -7.22 -4.38
CA GLY A 181 -10.10 -7.65 -4.80
C GLY A 181 -11.22 -6.99 -4.02
N ASN A 182 -12.44 -7.45 -4.30
CA ASN A 182 -13.64 -7.00 -3.60
C ASN A 182 -13.82 -5.47 -3.58
N TYR A 183 -13.56 -4.82 -4.71
CA TYR A 183 -13.79 -3.38 -4.84
C TYR A 183 -15.26 -3.05 -4.71
N GLU A 184 -15.59 -2.13 -3.82
CA GLU A 184 -16.92 -1.57 -3.63
C GLU A 184 -16.85 -0.05 -3.66
N TYR A 185 -17.97 0.60 -4.02
CA TYR A 185 -18.04 2.05 -4.19
C TYR A 185 -19.36 2.62 -3.64
N GLY A 186 -19.32 3.90 -3.27
CA GLY A 186 -20.49 4.70 -2.94
C GLY A 186 -21.19 4.25 -1.66
N SER A 187 -22.54 4.24 -1.70
CA SER A 187 -23.39 4.04 -0.53
C SER A 187 -23.23 2.69 0.19
N GLN A 188 -22.71 1.67 -0.47
CA GLN A 188 -22.42 0.38 0.17
C GLN A 188 -21.25 0.53 1.15
N VAL A 189 -20.23 1.31 0.76
CA VAL A 189 -19.07 1.58 1.61
C VAL A 189 -19.42 2.50 2.78
N GLU A 190 -20.30 3.50 2.55
CA GLU A 190 -20.74 4.43 3.60
C GLU A 190 -21.47 3.75 4.75
N LYS A 191 -22.04 2.56 4.52
CA LYS A 191 -22.72 1.76 5.54
C LYS A 191 -21.78 0.84 6.33
N LYS A 192 -20.53 0.69 5.89
CA LYS A 192 -19.56 -0.14 6.61
C LYS A 192 -19.20 0.52 7.94
N ARG A 193 -19.04 -0.31 8.96
CA ARG A 193 -18.44 0.14 10.22
C ARG A 193 -16.96 0.49 9.95
N ILE A 194 -16.62 1.74 10.18
CA ILE A 194 -15.26 2.25 10.09
C ILE A 194 -14.74 2.55 11.49
N ARG A 195 -13.45 2.35 11.70
CA ARG A 195 -12.78 2.78 12.93
C ARG A 195 -12.65 4.29 12.96
N THR A 196 -12.70 4.82 14.16
CA THR A 196 -12.51 6.23 14.45
C THR A 196 -11.33 6.39 15.42
N PRO A 197 -10.81 7.60 15.64
CA PRO A 197 -9.78 7.82 16.66
C PRO A 197 -10.16 7.29 18.05
N GLN A 198 -11.46 7.31 18.39
CA GLN A 198 -12.00 6.81 19.65
C GLN A 198 -11.88 5.27 19.81
N ASP A 199 -11.63 4.54 18.73
CA ASP A 199 -11.32 3.11 18.83
C ASP A 199 -9.90 2.85 19.37
N PHE A 200 -9.02 3.86 19.34
CA PHE A 200 -7.64 3.80 19.85
C PHE A 200 -7.45 4.59 21.14
N PHE A 201 -8.16 5.71 21.30
CA PHE A 201 -7.98 6.65 22.41
C PHE A 201 -9.28 6.89 23.16
N SER A 202 -9.16 7.02 24.49
CA SER A 202 -10.28 7.36 25.36
C SER A 202 -10.52 8.87 25.47
N ASP A 203 -9.53 9.69 25.09
CA ASP A 203 -9.59 11.15 25.13
C ASP A 203 -9.49 11.78 23.73
N SER A 204 -10.01 13.00 23.59
CA SER A 204 -9.98 13.75 22.33
C SER A 204 -8.60 14.29 21.96
N ASN A 205 -7.68 14.36 22.90
CA ASN A 205 -6.32 14.87 22.70
C ASN A 205 -5.35 13.79 22.22
N LEU A 206 -5.81 12.53 22.12
CA LEU A 206 -5.03 11.37 21.70
C LEU A 206 -3.83 11.08 22.64
N GLN A 207 -4.04 11.27 23.95
CA GLN A 207 -2.98 11.09 24.96
C GLN A 207 -3.19 9.82 25.79
N ILE A 208 -4.42 9.35 25.89
CA ILE A 208 -4.78 8.21 26.73
C ILE A 208 -5.29 7.09 25.83
N ALA A 209 -4.49 6.05 25.67
CA ALA A 209 -4.90 4.86 24.93
C ALA A 209 -6.08 4.17 25.61
N ASN A 210 -6.97 3.57 24.82
CA ASN A 210 -8.02 2.69 25.31
C ASN A 210 -7.43 1.49 26.05
N SER A 211 -8.19 0.89 26.98
CA SER A 211 -7.75 -0.25 27.79
C SER A 211 -7.17 -1.41 26.96
N ARG A 212 -7.65 -1.61 25.74
CA ARG A 212 -7.11 -2.59 24.79
C ARG A 212 -5.66 -2.32 24.41
N PHE A 213 -5.23 -1.07 24.47
CA PHE A 213 -3.90 -0.59 24.07
C PHE A 213 -3.14 0.01 25.24
N ALA A 214 -3.52 -0.33 26.49
CA ALA A 214 -2.93 0.26 27.70
C ALA A 214 -1.42 0.03 27.82
N GLU A 215 -0.90 -1.04 27.19
CA GLU A 215 0.53 -1.40 27.20
C GLU A 215 1.28 -0.88 25.95
N TYR A 216 0.59 -0.17 25.06
CA TYR A 216 1.21 0.35 23.84
C TYR A 216 1.91 1.67 24.12
N GLU A 217 3.10 1.82 23.56
CA GLU A 217 3.82 3.09 23.55
C GLU A 217 3.12 4.06 22.58
N ILE A 218 2.81 5.28 23.05
CA ILE A 218 2.25 6.34 22.22
C ILE A 218 3.38 7.25 21.75
N ILE A 219 3.58 7.35 20.44
CA ILE A 219 4.61 8.19 19.81
C ILE A 219 3.90 9.28 18.98
N ASP A 220 3.92 10.51 19.48
CA ASP A 220 3.31 11.66 18.80
C ASP A 220 4.34 12.42 17.97
N LEU A 221 4.27 12.25 16.65
CA LEU A 221 5.19 12.86 15.69
C LEU A 221 4.62 14.13 15.03
N ARG A 222 3.43 14.60 15.44
CA ARG A 222 2.76 15.76 14.78
C ARG A 222 3.59 17.05 14.86
N ASN A 223 4.41 17.18 15.89
CA ASN A 223 5.21 18.39 16.15
C ASN A 223 6.68 18.27 15.67
N ASN A 224 7.09 17.11 15.14
CA ASN A 224 8.49 16.83 14.82
C ASN A 224 8.81 16.93 13.32
N GLN A 225 7.93 17.59 12.54
CA GLN A 225 8.11 17.80 11.08
C GLN A 225 8.10 19.26 10.70
#